data_1f800e652992d39d574ca0999ac451f1
#
_entry.id   1f800e652992d39d574ca0999ac451f1
#
_cell.length_a   1.000
_cell.length_b   1.000
_cell.length_c   1.000
_cell.angle_alpha   90.00
_cell.angle_beta   90.00
_cell.angle_gamma   90.00
#
_symmetry.space_group_name_H-M   'P 1'
#
loop_
_entity.id
_entity.type
_entity.pdbx_description
1 polymer ?
#
loop_
_entity_poly.entity_id
_entity_poly.type
_entity_poly.pdbx_seq_one_letter_code
_entity_poly.pdbx_strand_id
1 'polypeptide(L)'
;MRKNLPVTQKENDYPSDWILLSTTDTKSIIKYANPAFCKVAGYELSQMEGQPHNMVRHPDMPPAAFEDLWSTIKKGNPWKGLVKNRCANGDHYWVDAFVTPITHNGQIVEYQSVRTKPTRASVERAEAAYKELNQKGSVSRLKVKTTMTQKLALVAALAMLPGLYLAFSSGGLGFVAWLLSVAILFGGGLMCLRRYHELVKKAQSIYNNPLMTYLYTGHTDCVAQIDLAMHMQSSELKAVLGRALDSCEQSSANAHSSAAKGEDVQGNSESLQYEMDQVATAIQEMTATLQDMACNCSDAANASQRASDESIAGDMIVTNTVKSIESMSTQLVDTSGVIADLEAQSKSIGTVLDVIQSIAEQTNLLALNAAIEAARAGEQGRGFAVVADEVRALAKRTHESTTEIQSMITLLQQGTNKAVASMHQGVDKAQACVELADKAGEALRSIREAVASITDMTHHIASAVEEQSSVSNEVSRNIVNASQLATSSSQLGEEMVHLNRGVVEKIGSQEALVKQFLLRSFKGK
;
A
#
# COMPACT_ATOMS: atom_id res chain seq x y z
N MET A 1 34.91 -34.74 -22.73
CA MET A 1 34.02 -34.86 -21.56
C MET A 1 34.60 -34.11 -20.36
N ARG A 2 33.77 -33.47 -19.52
CA ARG A 2 34.22 -32.78 -18.32
C ARG A 2 34.81 -33.77 -17.31
N LYS A 3 36.04 -33.52 -16.84
CA LYS A 3 36.69 -34.28 -15.77
C LYS A 3 36.56 -33.48 -14.48
N ASN A 4 35.73 -33.96 -13.57
CA ASN A 4 35.54 -33.31 -12.27
C ASN A 4 36.66 -33.77 -11.31
N LEU A 5 37.57 -32.87 -10.96
CA LEU A 5 38.70 -33.10 -10.07
C LEU A 5 38.62 -32.12 -8.86
N PRO A 6 39.27 -32.41 -7.75
CA PRO A 6 39.94 -33.65 -7.40
C PRO A 6 38.98 -34.81 -7.12
N VAL A 7 39.48 -36.06 -7.16
CA VAL A 7 38.78 -37.25 -6.71
C VAL A 7 39.57 -37.91 -5.60
N THR A 8 38.90 -38.43 -4.60
CA THR A 8 39.45 -39.32 -3.58
C THR A 8 39.04 -40.75 -3.91
N GLN A 9 39.70 -41.73 -3.31
CA GLN A 9 39.30 -43.14 -3.45
C GLN A 9 38.35 -43.57 -2.35
N LYS A 10 37.83 -42.61 -1.54
CA LYS A 10 36.93 -42.86 -0.42
C LYS A 10 35.51 -42.93 -0.92
N GLU A 11 34.83 -44.02 -0.57
CA GLU A 11 33.40 -44.18 -0.81
C GLU A 11 32.58 -43.50 0.27
N ASN A 12 31.61 -42.68 -0.10
CA ASN A 12 30.60 -42.11 0.76
C ASN A 12 29.40 -43.06 0.82
N ASP A 13 29.27 -43.78 1.93
CA ASP A 13 28.18 -44.72 2.15
C ASP A 13 26.93 -43.99 2.69
N TYR A 14 25.74 -44.45 2.28
CA TYR A 14 24.46 -43.87 2.64
C TYR A 14 23.40 -44.96 2.91
N PRO A 15 22.31 -44.65 3.68
CA PRO A 15 21.27 -45.61 4.01
C PRO A 15 20.63 -46.23 2.75
N SER A 16 20.32 -47.54 2.82
CA SER A 16 19.79 -48.29 1.68
C SER A 16 18.34 -47.97 1.34
N ASP A 17 17.61 -47.37 2.25
CA ASP A 17 16.23 -46.88 2.12
C ASP A 17 16.10 -45.48 1.50
N TRP A 18 17.25 -44.78 1.34
CA TRP A 18 17.24 -43.46 0.73
C TRP A 18 16.96 -43.56 -0.77
N ILE A 19 16.07 -42.69 -1.23
CA ILE A 19 15.75 -42.45 -2.63
C ILE A 19 16.33 -41.11 -3.02
N LEU A 20 17.30 -41.12 -3.95
CA LEU A 20 17.95 -39.91 -4.46
C LEU A 20 17.23 -39.51 -5.76
N LEU A 21 16.46 -38.42 -5.71
CA LEU A 21 15.66 -37.95 -6.84
C LEU A 21 16.21 -36.65 -7.39
N SER A 22 16.30 -36.56 -8.72
CA SER A 22 16.54 -35.29 -9.41
C SER A 22 15.74 -35.23 -10.71
N THR A 23 15.41 -34.00 -11.14
CA THR A 23 14.88 -33.73 -12.47
C THR A 23 15.78 -32.76 -13.21
N THR A 24 15.83 -32.91 -14.54
CA THR A 24 16.59 -32.03 -15.41
C THR A 24 15.75 -31.63 -16.62
N ASP A 25 16.10 -30.52 -17.24
CA ASP A 25 15.57 -30.19 -18.57
C ASP A 25 16.11 -31.13 -19.63
N THR A 26 15.69 -30.94 -20.89
CA THR A 26 16.16 -31.73 -22.04
C THR A 26 17.65 -31.53 -22.39
N LYS A 27 18.28 -30.49 -21.84
CA LYS A 27 19.73 -30.18 -21.96
C LYS A 27 20.52 -30.70 -20.77
N SER A 28 19.90 -31.45 -19.84
CA SER A 28 20.53 -31.98 -18.62
C SER A 28 20.89 -30.91 -17.58
N ILE A 29 20.19 -29.77 -17.56
CA ILE A 29 20.32 -28.79 -16.51
C ILE A 29 19.39 -29.21 -15.35
N ILE A 30 19.92 -29.26 -14.13
CA ILE A 30 19.18 -29.67 -12.94
C ILE A 30 18.11 -28.62 -12.64
N LYS A 31 16.85 -29.06 -12.55
CA LYS A 31 15.71 -28.26 -12.12
C LYS A 31 15.36 -28.49 -10.65
N TYR A 32 15.60 -29.72 -10.20
CA TYR A 32 15.25 -30.12 -8.83
C TYR A 32 16.15 -31.26 -8.37
N ALA A 33 16.46 -31.28 -7.08
CA ALA A 33 17.13 -32.37 -6.37
C ALA A 33 16.52 -32.47 -4.97
N ASN A 34 16.11 -33.67 -4.54
CA ASN A 34 15.57 -33.85 -3.21
C ASN A 34 16.64 -33.77 -2.12
N PRO A 35 16.26 -33.51 -0.84
CA PRO A 35 17.22 -33.36 0.26
C PRO A 35 18.18 -34.54 0.42
N ALA A 36 17.71 -35.78 0.19
CA ALA A 36 18.53 -36.97 0.25
C ALA A 36 19.66 -36.95 -0.79
N PHE A 37 19.36 -36.54 -2.02
CA PHE A 37 20.37 -36.44 -3.08
C PHE A 37 21.40 -35.33 -2.77
N CYS A 38 20.93 -34.16 -2.34
CA CYS A 38 21.80 -33.05 -1.93
C CYS A 38 22.78 -33.51 -0.83
N LYS A 39 22.26 -34.18 0.20
CA LYS A 39 23.06 -34.64 1.34
C LYS A 39 24.12 -35.67 0.95
N VAL A 40 23.80 -36.65 0.09
CA VAL A 40 24.78 -37.65 -0.41
C VAL A 40 25.82 -37.02 -1.31
N ALA A 41 25.39 -36.13 -2.19
CA ALA A 41 26.28 -35.43 -3.12
C ALA A 41 27.14 -34.35 -2.45
N GLY A 42 26.76 -33.88 -1.27
CA GLY A 42 27.47 -32.85 -0.49
C GLY A 42 27.31 -31.45 -1.07
N TYR A 43 26.16 -31.16 -1.69
CA TYR A 43 25.81 -29.86 -2.26
C TYR A 43 24.48 -29.37 -1.67
N GLU A 44 24.32 -28.06 -1.54
CA GLU A 44 23.02 -27.44 -1.30
C GLU A 44 22.21 -27.39 -2.61
N LEU A 45 20.86 -27.40 -2.51
CA LEU A 45 19.99 -27.35 -3.69
C LEU A 45 20.30 -26.13 -4.57
N SER A 46 20.50 -24.96 -3.97
CA SER A 46 20.86 -23.71 -4.65
C SER A 46 22.16 -23.77 -5.45
N GLN A 47 23.08 -24.67 -5.06
CA GLN A 47 24.32 -24.89 -5.79
C GLN A 47 24.16 -25.88 -6.96
N MET A 48 23.12 -26.70 -6.94
CA MET A 48 22.84 -27.71 -7.95
C MET A 48 21.86 -27.22 -9.00
N GLU A 49 20.88 -26.46 -8.63
CA GLU A 49 19.86 -25.92 -9.53
C GLU A 49 20.48 -25.01 -10.58
N GLY A 50 20.05 -25.16 -11.83
CA GLY A 50 20.63 -24.44 -12.96
C GLY A 50 21.99 -24.96 -13.42
N GLN A 51 22.59 -25.94 -12.73
CA GLN A 51 23.87 -26.54 -13.15
C GLN A 51 23.67 -27.79 -14.01
N PRO A 52 24.60 -28.07 -14.93
CA PRO A 52 24.57 -29.31 -15.67
C PRO A 52 24.73 -30.53 -14.74
N HIS A 53 23.90 -31.55 -14.92
CA HIS A 53 23.89 -32.76 -14.07
C HIS A 53 25.25 -33.49 -14.04
N ASN A 54 26.09 -33.30 -15.06
CA ASN A 54 27.44 -33.87 -15.10
C ASN A 54 28.38 -33.31 -14.03
N MET A 55 27.94 -32.35 -13.20
CA MET A 55 28.72 -31.86 -12.06
C MET A 55 29.04 -32.97 -11.04
N VAL A 56 28.12 -33.93 -10.88
CA VAL A 56 28.30 -35.09 -9.99
C VAL A 56 28.93 -36.30 -10.67
N ARG A 57 29.35 -36.20 -11.92
CA ARG A 57 29.92 -37.33 -12.65
C ARG A 57 31.31 -37.66 -12.12
N HIS A 58 31.56 -38.96 -11.80
CA HIS A 58 32.89 -39.44 -11.47
C HIS A 58 33.72 -39.71 -12.77
N PRO A 59 35.03 -39.36 -12.81
CA PRO A 59 35.86 -39.57 -14.00
C PRO A 59 36.03 -41.04 -14.47
N ASP A 60 35.94 -42.01 -13.53
CA ASP A 60 36.05 -43.43 -13.83
C ASP A 60 34.89 -43.99 -14.65
N MET A 61 33.75 -43.27 -14.71
CA MET A 61 32.61 -43.71 -15.51
C MET A 61 32.91 -43.70 -17.01
N PRO A 62 32.73 -44.83 -17.68
CA PRO A 62 33.04 -44.93 -19.10
C PRO A 62 32.13 -44.02 -19.94
N PRO A 63 32.66 -43.36 -20.98
CA PRO A 63 31.86 -42.58 -21.93
C PRO A 63 30.71 -43.38 -22.54
N ALA A 64 30.95 -44.65 -22.89
CA ALA A 64 29.96 -45.53 -23.49
C ALA A 64 28.70 -45.76 -22.61
N ALA A 65 28.84 -45.75 -21.28
CA ALA A 65 27.69 -45.88 -20.38
C ALA A 65 26.75 -44.67 -20.47
N PHE A 66 27.30 -43.47 -20.68
CA PHE A 66 26.48 -42.26 -20.89
C PHE A 66 25.93 -42.13 -22.30
N GLU A 67 26.65 -42.66 -23.29
CA GLU A 67 26.15 -42.76 -24.67
C GLU A 67 24.93 -43.68 -24.73
N ASP A 68 25.00 -44.84 -24.07
CA ASP A 68 23.88 -45.78 -23.92
C ASP A 68 22.68 -45.13 -23.23
N LEU A 69 22.92 -44.41 -22.10
CA LEU A 69 21.90 -43.64 -21.40
C LEU A 69 21.21 -42.63 -22.35
N TRP A 70 21.98 -41.75 -22.97
CA TRP A 70 21.43 -40.69 -23.82
C TRP A 70 20.71 -41.23 -25.07
N SER A 71 21.27 -42.31 -25.70
CA SER A 71 20.63 -42.92 -26.85
C SER A 71 19.29 -43.57 -26.51
N THR A 72 19.11 -44.02 -25.26
CA THR A 72 17.90 -44.67 -24.77
C THR A 72 16.83 -43.63 -24.39
N ILE A 73 17.16 -42.66 -23.52
CA ILE A 73 16.16 -41.71 -23.00
C ILE A 73 15.70 -40.69 -24.04
N LYS A 74 16.52 -40.32 -25.01
CA LYS A 74 16.13 -39.47 -26.15
C LYS A 74 15.10 -40.12 -27.06
N LYS A 75 15.07 -41.47 -27.12
CA LYS A 75 14.04 -42.24 -27.85
C LYS A 75 12.73 -42.38 -27.09
N GLY A 76 12.63 -41.80 -25.90
CA GLY A 76 11.44 -41.92 -25.05
C GLY A 76 11.41 -43.15 -24.15
N ASN A 77 12.50 -43.96 -24.12
CA ASN A 77 12.59 -45.17 -23.33
C ASN A 77 13.27 -44.93 -21.99
N PRO A 78 12.87 -45.58 -20.90
CA PRO A 78 13.56 -45.51 -19.63
C PRO A 78 14.90 -46.25 -19.70
N TRP A 79 15.88 -45.78 -18.95
CA TRP A 79 17.21 -46.37 -18.84
C TRP A 79 17.51 -46.75 -17.40
N LYS A 80 18.20 -47.89 -17.21
CA LYS A 80 18.66 -48.35 -15.91
C LYS A 80 20.16 -48.69 -15.97
N GLY A 81 20.91 -48.29 -14.94
CA GLY A 81 22.32 -48.62 -14.85
C GLY A 81 22.98 -48.23 -13.54
N LEU A 82 24.15 -48.85 -13.32
CA LEU A 82 25.00 -48.56 -12.16
C LEU A 82 25.89 -47.36 -12.48
N VAL A 83 25.85 -46.33 -11.64
CA VAL A 83 26.58 -45.08 -11.86
C VAL A 83 27.45 -44.76 -10.64
N LYS A 84 28.73 -44.47 -10.87
CA LYS A 84 29.65 -43.91 -9.89
C LYS A 84 29.57 -42.39 -9.99
N ASN A 85 29.17 -41.74 -8.91
CA ASN A 85 29.09 -40.29 -8.81
C ASN A 85 30.21 -39.75 -7.91
N ARG A 86 30.51 -38.45 -8.05
CA ARG A 86 31.45 -37.70 -7.25
C ARG A 86 30.71 -36.75 -6.30
N CYS A 87 31.10 -36.74 -5.03
CA CYS A 87 30.68 -35.75 -4.04
C CYS A 87 31.42 -34.41 -4.22
N ALA A 88 30.92 -33.36 -3.62
CA ALA A 88 31.54 -32.04 -3.60
C ALA A 88 32.99 -32.06 -3.10
N ASN A 89 33.29 -32.85 -2.05
CA ASN A 89 34.63 -33.02 -1.45
C ASN A 89 35.57 -33.94 -2.26
N GLY A 90 35.12 -34.56 -3.37
CA GLY A 90 35.91 -35.48 -4.20
C GLY A 90 35.71 -36.95 -3.85
N ASP A 91 35.02 -37.33 -2.79
CA ASP A 91 34.61 -38.70 -2.50
C ASP A 91 33.65 -39.20 -3.56
N HIS A 92 33.37 -40.51 -3.58
CA HIS A 92 32.45 -41.08 -4.56
C HIS A 92 31.35 -41.89 -3.89
N TYR A 93 30.23 -42.04 -4.58
CA TYR A 93 29.13 -42.93 -4.20
C TYR A 93 28.56 -43.65 -5.41
N TRP A 94 28.10 -44.87 -5.18
CA TRP A 94 27.50 -45.68 -6.21
C TRP A 94 25.97 -45.61 -6.11
N VAL A 95 25.33 -45.57 -7.27
CA VAL A 95 23.86 -45.56 -7.36
C VAL A 95 23.38 -46.57 -8.40
N ASP A 96 22.28 -47.23 -8.11
CA ASP A 96 21.43 -47.93 -9.06
C ASP A 96 20.44 -46.92 -9.62
N ALA A 97 20.77 -46.35 -10.79
CA ALA A 97 20.04 -45.26 -11.40
C ALA A 97 18.96 -45.78 -12.36
N PHE A 98 17.75 -45.27 -12.18
CA PHE A 98 16.66 -45.38 -13.14
C PHE A 98 16.33 -43.97 -13.66
N VAL A 99 16.45 -43.79 -14.97
CA VAL A 99 16.23 -42.51 -15.65
C VAL A 99 15.11 -42.66 -16.65
N THR A 100 14.08 -41.85 -16.52
CA THR A 100 12.90 -41.89 -17.41
C THR A 100 12.62 -40.50 -17.98
N PRO A 101 12.30 -40.42 -19.29
CA PRO A 101 11.80 -39.22 -19.90
C PRO A 101 10.36 -38.96 -19.45
N ILE A 102 10.07 -37.74 -19.08
CA ILE A 102 8.70 -37.25 -18.76
C ILE A 102 8.20 -36.50 -19.99
N THR A 103 7.02 -36.94 -20.47
CA THR A 103 6.42 -36.38 -21.68
C THR A 103 5.17 -35.54 -21.33
N HIS A 104 5.03 -34.43 -22.03
CA HIS A 104 3.80 -33.66 -22.02
C HIS A 104 3.34 -33.44 -23.47
N ASN A 105 2.11 -33.81 -23.78
CA ASN A 105 1.56 -33.78 -25.15
C ASN A 105 2.46 -34.49 -26.18
N GLY A 106 3.06 -35.62 -25.80
CA GLY A 106 3.92 -36.44 -26.68
C GLY A 106 5.33 -35.91 -26.85
N GLN A 107 5.69 -34.78 -26.24
CA GLN A 107 7.05 -34.23 -26.29
C GLN A 107 7.77 -34.44 -24.96
N ILE A 108 9.05 -34.78 -25.00
CA ILE A 108 9.87 -34.90 -23.79
C ILE A 108 10.16 -33.49 -23.26
N VAL A 109 9.69 -33.22 -22.00
CA VAL A 109 9.87 -31.94 -21.35
C VAL A 109 10.97 -31.95 -20.29
N GLU A 110 11.21 -33.11 -19.67
CA GLU A 110 12.25 -33.29 -18.67
C GLU A 110 12.71 -34.74 -18.57
N TYR A 111 13.83 -34.96 -17.90
CA TYR A 111 14.30 -36.28 -17.50
C TYR A 111 14.25 -36.38 -15.97
N GLN A 112 13.58 -37.38 -15.47
CA GLN A 112 13.55 -37.71 -14.04
C GLN A 112 14.56 -38.85 -13.79
N SER A 113 15.37 -38.70 -12.77
CA SER A 113 16.29 -39.74 -12.32
C SER A 113 16.02 -40.09 -10.86
N VAL A 114 15.69 -41.35 -10.63
CA VAL A 114 15.51 -41.92 -9.29
C VAL A 114 16.61 -42.96 -9.07
N ARG A 115 17.26 -42.88 -7.94
CA ARG A 115 18.44 -43.67 -7.61
C ARG A 115 18.28 -44.32 -6.25
N THR A 116 18.70 -45.57 -6.16
CA THR A 116 18.77 -46.31 -4.88
C THR A 116 20.19 -46.83 -4.69
N LYS A 117 20.50 -47.29 -3.48
CA LYS A 117 21.81 -47.89 -3.18
C LYS A 117 21.89 -49.27 -3.87
N PRO A 118 22.92 -49.52 -4.70
CA PRO A 118 23.10 -50.82 -5.33
C PRO A 118 23.65 -51.88 -4.34
N THR A 119 23.49 -53.15 -4.68
CA THR A 119 24.13 -54.23 -3.93
C THR A 119 25.64 -54.22 -4.10
N ARG A 120 26.41 -54.61 -3.10
CA ARG A 120 27.89 -54.66 -3.18
C ARG A 120 28.39 -55.52 -4.32
N ALA A 121 27.78 -56.69 -4.52
CA ALA A 121 28.14 -57.59 -5.64
C ALA A 121 27.95 -56.94 -7.03
N SER A 122 26.90 -56.10 -7.19
CA SER A 122 26.69 -55.36 -8.45
C SER A 122 27.73 -54.26 -8.64
N VAL A 123 28.12 -53.55 -7.57
CA VAL A 123 29.18 -52.54 -7.58
C VAL A 123 30.50 -53.15 -8.02
N GLU A 124 30.91 -54.26 -7.43
CA GLU A 124 32.17 -54.98 -7.76
C GLU A 124 32.21 -55.41 -9.24
N ARG A 125 31.07 -55.96 -9.73
CA ARG A 125 30.96 -56.31 -11.17
C ARG A 125 31.04 -55.08 -12.06
N ALA A 126 30.38 -53.96 -11.67
CA ALA A 126 30.41 -52.72 -12.43
C ALA A 126 31.81 -52.10 -12.48
N GLU A 127 32.52 -52.07 -11.35
CA GLU A 127 33.86 -51.52 -11.27
C GLU A 127 34.83 -52.28 -12.17
N ALA A 128 34.79 -53.63 -12.12
CA ALA A 128 35.60 -54.48 -12.98
C ALA A 128 35.25 -54.32 -14.49
N ALA A 129 33.95 -54.32 -14.83
CA ALA A 129 33.49 -54.17 -16.21
C ALA A 129 33.76 -52.77 -16.76
N TYR A 130 33.58 -51.71 -15.99
CA TYR A 130 33.85 -50.34 -16.43
C TYR A 130 35.34 -50.05 -16.60
N LYS A 131 36.19 -50.65 -15.76
CA LYS A 131 37.64 -50.60 -15.93
C LYS A 131 38.07 -51.29 -17.25
N GLU A 132 37.53 -52.49 -17.54
CA GLU A 132 37.79 -53.21 -18.76
C GLU A 132 37.28 -52.44 -20.00
N LEU A 133 36.07 -51.86 -19.92
CA LEU A 133 35.46 -51.05 -20.98
C LEU A 133 36.28 -49.79 -21.29
N ASN A 134 36.80 -49.10 -20.25
CA ASN A 134 37.69 -47.96 -20.44
C ASN A 134 39.04 -48.32 -21.06
N GLN A 135 39.56 -49.52 -20.75
CA GLN A 135 40.87 -49.96 -21.24
C GLN A 135 40.82 -50.61 -22.65
N LYS A 136 39.79 -51.46 -22.90
CA LYS A 136 39.72 -52.31 -24.09
C LYS A 136 38.58 -51.96 -25.06
N GLY A 137 37.68 -51.01 -24.68
CA GLY A 137 36.50 -50.67 -25.46
C GLY A 137 35.41 -51.74 -25.49
N SER A 138 35.60 -52.89 -24.85
CA SER A 138 34.63 -54.00 -24.78
C SER A 138 34.83 -54.83 -23.51
N VAL A 139 33.77 -55.50 -23.06
CA VAL A 139 33.78 -56.37 -21.88
C VAL A 139 33.79 -57.81 -22.37
N SER A 140 34.86 -58.56 -22.07
CA SER A 140 35.10 -59.90 -22.60
C SER A 140 33.98 -60.91 -22.25
N ARG A 141 33.35 -60.74 -21.09
CA ARG A 141 32.26 -61.62 -20.62
C ARG A 141 30.94 -61.45 -21.36
N LEU A 142 30.76 -60.40 -22.16
CA LEU A 142 29.56 -60.19 -22.98
C LEU A 142 29.52 -61.03 -24.24
N LYS A 143 30.65 -61.67 -24.62
CA LYS A 143 30.70 -62.60 -25.74
C LYS A 143 30.02 -63.91 -25.36
N VAL A 144 28.70 -64.02 -25.62
CA VAL A 144 27.92 -65.24 -25.37
C VAL A 144 28.42 -66.33 -26.36
N LYS A 145 29.01 -67.39 -25.83
CA LYS A 145 29.49 -68.46 -26.63
C LYS A 145 28.43 -69.48 -27.03
N THR A 146 27.39 -69.72 -26.18
CA THR A 146 26.32 -70.67 -26.45
C THR A 146 25.04 -70.23 -25.71
N THR A 147 23.86 -70.37 -26.33
CA THR A 147 22.56 -70.14 -25.71
C THR A 147 22.14 -71.27 -24.77
N MET A 148 21.30 -71.02 -23.81
CA MET A 148 20.73 -72.07 -22.90
C MET A 148 20.05 -73.16 -23.67
N THR A 149 19.33 -72.81 -24.74
CA THR A 149 18.70 -73.78 -25.68
C THR A 149 19.72 -74.65 -26.39
N GLN A 150 20.85 -74.10 -26.84
CA GLN A 150 21.97 -74.90 -27.46
C GLN A 150 22.60 -75.84 -26.45
N LYS A 151 22.79 -75.38 -25.18
CA LYS A 151 23.32 -76.27 -24.13
C LYS A 151 22.37 -77.40 -23.80
N LEU A 152 21.06 -77.09 -23.67
CA LEU A 152 20.01 -78.13 -23.43
C LEU A 152 19.92 -79.10 -24.62
N ALA A 153 19.97 -78.62 -25.87
CA ALA A 153 19.99 -79.44 -27.05
C ALA A 153 21.20 -80.38 -27.10
N LEU A 154 22.38 -79.83 -26.72
CA LEU A 154 23.62 -80.64 -26.64
C LEU A 154 23.50 -81.75 -25.58
N VAL A 155 22.99 -81.38 -24.35
CA VAL A 155 22.80 -82.35 -23.26
C VAL A 155 21.79 -83.41 -23.68
N ALA A 156 20.64 -83.00 -24.28
CA ALA A 156 19.64 -83.94 -24.78
C ALA A 156 20.22 -84.89 -25.90
N ALA A 157 21.02 -84.34 -26.84
CA ALA A 157 21.63 -85.12 -27.85
C ALA A 157 22.65 -86.18 -27.28
N LEU A 158 23.46 -85.71 -26.29
CA LEU A 158 24.41 -86.63 -25.61
C LEU A 158 23.67 -87.72 -24.80
N ALA A 159 22.51 -87.37 -24.13
CA ALA A 159 21.73 -88.33 -23.36
C ALA A 159 21.00 -89.37 -24.22
N MET A 160 20.83 -89.10 -25.53
CA MET A 160 20.21 -90.03 -26.48
C MET A 160 21.16 -91.04 -27.07
N LEU A 161 22.48 -90.84 -26.97
CA LEU A 161 23.50 -91.74 -27.56
C LEU A 161 23.45 -93.18 -26.99
N PRO A 162 23.32 -93.44 -25.68
CA PRO A 162 23.17 -94.76 -25.10
C PRO A 162 21.91 -95.52 -25.61
N GLY A 163 20.80 -94.77 -25.71
CA GLY A 163 19.53 -95.32 -26.21
C GLY A 163 19.64 -95.72 -27.72
N LEU A 164 20.36 -94.95 -28.51
CA LEU A 164 20.64 -95.28 -29.92
C LEU A 164 21.46 -96.61 -30.06
N TYR A 165 22.47 -96.76 -29.20
CA TYR A 165 23.25 -97.99 -29.16
C TYR A 165 22.43 -99.24 -28.83
N LEU A 166 21.59 -99.16 -27.81
CA LEU A 166 20.63 -100.18 -27.37
C LEU A 166 19.57 -100.50 -28.45
N ALA A 167 19.07 -99.50 -29.16
CA ALA A 167 18.10 -99.65 -30.24
C ALA A 167 18.67 -100.41 -31.43
N PHE A 168 19.99 -100.19 -31.77
CA PHE A 168 20.69 -100.93 -32.81
C PHE A 168 20.95 -102.37 -32.44
N SER A 169 21.14 -102.70 -31.15
CA SER A 169 21.46 -104.04 -30.68
C SER A 169 20.16 -104.92 -30.52
N SER A 170 18.96 -104.31 -30.40
CA SER A 170 17.65 -104.95 -30.14
C SER A 170 16.81 -105.21 -31.41
N GLY A 171 17.32 -104.84 -32.62
CA GLY A 171 16.62 -105.07 -33.90
C GLY A 171 15.58 -103.95 -34.23
N GLY A 172 14.83 -104.15 -35.36
CA GLY A 172 14.03 -103.05 -35.94
C GLY A 172 12.88 -102.48 -35.01
N LEU A 173 12.27 -103.23 -34.13
CA LEU A 173 11.24 -102.77 -33.20
C LEU A 173 11.88 -101.80 -32.16
N GLY A 174 13.06 -102.06 -31.65
CA GLY A 174 13.82 -101.18 -30.73
C GLY A 174 14.18 -99.83 -31.32
N PHE A 175 14.54 -99.81 -32.60
CA PHE A 175 14.83 -98.64 -33.33
C PHE A 175 13.63 -97.73 -33.55
N VAL A 176 12.43 -98.31 -33.84
CA VAL A 176 11.16 -97.59 -33.99
C VAL A 176 10.74 -96.98 -32.64
N ALA A 177 10.85 -97.72 -31.52
CA ALA A 177 10.55 -97.20 -30.18
C ALA A 177 11.45 -96.04 -29.75
N TRP A 178 12.73 -96.11 -30.11
CA TRP A 178 13.69 -95.02 -29.87
C TRP A 178 13.34 -93.79 -30.70
N LEU A 179 13.00 -93.91 -31.97
CA LEU A 179 12.57 -92.84 -32.86
C LEU A 179 11.30 -92.13 -32.28
N LEU A 180 10.32 -92.87 -31.79
CA LEU A 180 9.15 -92.35 -31.17
C LEU A 180 9.46 -91.61 -29.88
N SER A 181 10.36 -92.13 -29.04
CA SER A 181 10.82 -91.48 -27.84
C SER A 181 11.53 -90.14 -28.15
N VAL A 182 12.36 -90.11 -29.15
CA VAL A 182 13.03 -88.89 -29.64
C VAL A 182 12.02 -87.89 -30.15
N ALA A 183 11.02 -88.34 -30.94
CA ALA A 183 9.96 -87.43 -31.43
C ALA A 183 9.11 -86.82 -30.32
N ILE A 184 8.77 -87.61 -29.28
CA ILE A 184 8.03 -87.11 -28.12
C ILE A 184 8.86 -86.11 -27.27
N LEU A 185 10.13 -86.47 -27.01
CA LEU A 185 11.03 -85.55 -26.27
C LEU A 185 11.32 -84.28 -27.04
N PHE A 186 11.53 -84.39 -28.39
CA PHE A 186 11.78 -83.21 -29.21
C PHE A 186 10.49 -82.36 -29.36
N GLY A 187 9.34 -82.98 -29.61
CA GLY A 187 8.06 -82.26 -29.72
C GLY A 187 7.64 -81.59 -28.42
N GLY A 188 7.70 -82.33 -27.30
CA GLY A 188 7.44 -81.77 -25.96
C GLY A 188 8.42 -80.68 -25.55
N GLY A 189 9.73 -80.92 -25.84
CA GLY A 189 10.79 -79.91 -25.63
C GLY A 189 10.55 -78.64 -26.43
N LEU A 190 10.21 -78.72 -27.70
CA LEU A 190 9.88 -77.57 -28.55
C LEU A 190 8.65 -76.81 -28.02
N MET A 191 7.63 -77.53 -27.52
CA MET A 191 6.45 -76.89 -26.95
C MET A 191 6.76 -76.11 -25.65
N CYS A 192 7.55 -76.68 -24.74
CA CYS A 192 8.03 -76.00 -23.53
C CYS A 192 8.96 -74.81 -23.86
N LEU A 193 9.87 -74.99 -24.82
CA LEU A 193 10.79 -73.94 -25.25
C LEU A 193 10.08 -72.78 -25.94
N ARG A 194 8.92 -73.02 -26.61
CA ARG A 194 8.14 -71.95 -27.23
C ARG A 194 7.64 -70.94 -26.18
N ARG A 195 7.05 -71.38 -25.11
CA ARG A 195 6.60 -70.50 -24.02
C ARG A 195 7.76 -69.77 -23.34
N TYR A 196 8.86 -70.47 -23.16
CA TYR A 196 10.09 -69.86 -22.63
C TYR A 196 10.63 -68.75 -23.57
N HIS A 197 10.68 -68.96 -24.88
CA HIS A 197 11.10 -67.96 -25.86
C HIS A 197 10.16 -66.75 -25.89
N GLU A 198 8.84 -66.99 -25.79
CA GLU A 198 7.86 -65.90 -25.67
C GLU A 198 8.12 -65.06 -24.42
N LEU A 199 8.41 -65.67 -23.26
CA LEU A 199 8.73 -64.99 -22.02
C LEU A 199 10.06 -64.17 -22.16
N VAL A 200 11.10 -64.75 -22.78
CA VAL A 200 12.37 -64.04 -23.05
C VAL A 200 12.14 -62.85 -23.97
N LYS A 201 11.38 -63.00 -25.06
CA LYS A 201 11.01 -61.90 -25.96
C LYS A 201 10.25 -60.78 -25.21
N LYS A 202 9.33 -61.17 -24.33
CA LYS A 202 8.61 -60.22 -23.50
C LYS A 202 9.53 -59.48 -22.51
N ALA A 203 10.52 -60.17 -21.91
CA ALA A 203 11.52 -59.58 -21.08
C ALA A 203 12.42 -58.60 -21.88
N GLN A 204 12.83 -59.01 -23.09
CA GLN A 204 13.63 -58.14 -23.99
C GLN A 204 12.87 -56.90 -24.47
N SER A 205 11.54 -56.98 -24.61
CA SER A 205 10.72 -55.80 -24.95
C SER A 205 10.61 -54.81 -23.78
N ILE A 206 10.75 -55.25 -22.52
CA ILE A 206 10.79 -54.39 -21.35
C ILE A 206 12.16 -53.67 -21.28
N TYR A 207 13.23 -54.46 -21.28
CA TYR A 207 14.59 -53.87 -21.25
C TYR A 207 15.61 -54.87 -21.81
N ASN A 208 16.38 -54.47 -22.82
CA ASN A 208 17.37 -55.30 -23.45
C ASN A 208 18.74 -54.60 -23.46
N ASN A 209 19.56 -54.92 -22.49
CA ASN A 209 20.93 -54.40 -22.40
C ASN A 209 21.85 -55.49 -21.85
N PRO A 210 22.72 -56.12 -22.72
CA PRO A 210 23.58 -57.21 -22.30
C PRO A 210 24.60 -56.84 -21.21
N LEU A 211 25.10 -55.60 -21.21
CA LEU A 211 25.99 -55.12 -20.14
C LEU A 211 25.25 -55.06 -18.81
N MET A 212 24.07 -54.44 -18.77
CA MET A 212 23.27 -54.35 -17.57
C MET A 212 22.81 -55.74 -17.11
N THR A 213 22.45 -56.64 -18.01
CA THR A 213 22.16 -58.03 -17.67
C THR A 213 23.31 -58.63 -16.82
N TYR A 214 24.56 -58.52 -17.30
CA TYR A 214 25.73 -59.00 -16.57
C TYR A 214 25.96 -58.28 -15.25
N LEU A 215 25.84 -56.96 -15.23
CA LEU A 215 26.12 -56.17 -14.03
C LEU A 215 25.14 -56.50 -12.88
N TYR A 216 23.87 -56.68 -13.20
CA TYR A 216 22.86 -56.96 -12.17
C TYR A 216 22.83 -58.43 -11.75
N THR A 217 22.91 -59.36 -12.69
CA THR A 217 22.70 -60.78 -12.41
C THR A 217 23.99 -61.60 -12.31
N GLY A 218 25.11 -61.08 -12.85
CA GLY A 218 26.37 -61.83 -12.98
C GLY A 218 26.41 -62.80 -14.14
N HIS A 219 25.32 -62.97 -14.90
CA HIS A 219 25.14 -63.89 -16.01
C HIS A 219 24.74 -63.15 -17.31
N THR A 220 24.83 -63.81 -18.46
CA THR A 220 24.48 -63.24 -19.78
C THR A 220 23.47 -64.07 -20.54
N ASP A 221 22.84 -65.03 -19.86
CA ASP A 221 21.88 -65.94 -20.46
C ASP A 221 20.45 -65.39 -20.47
N CYS A 222 19.52 -66.18 -21.04
CA CYS A 222 18.14 -65.75 -21.17
C CYS A 222 17.40 -65.64 -19.83
N VAL A 223 17.81 -66.38 -18.81
CA VAL A 223 17.22 -66.28 -17.44
C VAL A 223 17.63 -64.97 -16.81
N ALA A 224 18.90 -64.61 -16.94
CA ALA A 224 19.44 -63.33 -16.52
C ALA A 224 18.73 -62.13 -17.19
N GLN A 225 18.29 -62.30 -18.43
CA GLN A 225 17.51 -61.31 -19.16
C GLN A 225 16.13 -61.09 -18.57
N ILE A 226 15.45 -62.22 -18.17
CA ILE A 226 14.17 -62.14 -17.47
C ILE A 226 14.32 -61.45 -16.10
N ASP A 227 15.38 -61.80 -15.37
CA ASP A 227 15.72 -61.17 -14.08
C ASP A 227 15.99 -59.68 -14.21
N LEU A 228 16.75 -59.26 -15.24
CA LEU A 228 16.94 -57.84 -15.54
C LEU A 228 15.61 -57.11 -15.82
N ALA A 229 14.70 -57.71 -16.56
CA ALA A 229 13.39 -57.11 -16.85
C ALA A 229 12.55 -56.95 -15.58
N MET A 230 12.59 -57.89 -14.64
CA MET A 230 11.98 -57.77 -13.32
C MET A 230 12.63 -56.66 -12.48
N HIS A 231 13.96 -56.57 -12.51
CA HIS A 231 14.67 -55.45 -11.88
C HIS A 231 14.28 -54.10 -12.48
N MET A 232 14.07 -54.02 -13.79
CA MET A 232 13.61 -52.80 -14.46
C MET A 232 12.23 -52.37 -13.98
N GLN A 233 11.22 -53.27 -13.96
CA GLN A 233 9.87 -52.98 -13.45
C GLN A 233 9.86 -52.58 -11.96
N SER A 234 10.67 -53.27 -11.14
CA SER A 234 10.83 -52.88 -9.73
C SER A 234 11.40 -51.47 -9.57
N SER A 235 12.37 -51.09 -10.42
CA SER A 235 12.94 -49.74 -10.38
C SER A 235 11.98 -48.68 -10.88
N GLU A 236 11.18 -48.98 -11.89
CA GLU A 236 10.10 -48.11 -12.36
C GLU A 236 9.09 -47.85 -11.26
N LEU A 237 8.61 -48.90 -10.57
CA LEU A 237 7.71 -48.77 -9.45
C LEU A 237 8.31 -47.92 -8.31
N LYS A 238 9.60 -48.15 -7.97
CA LYS A 238 10.29 -47.33 -6.96
C LYS A 238 10.41 -45.87 -7.39
N ALA A 239 10.60 -45.61 -8.67
CA ALA A 239 10.70 -44.27 -9.22
C ALA A 239 9.36 -43.52 -9.10
N VAL A 240 8.24 -44.18 -9.40
CA VAL A 240 6.90 -43.61 -9.26
C VAL A 240 6.60 -43.33 -7.78
N LEU A 241 6.82 -44.33 -6.91
CA LEU A 241 6.56 -44.17 -5.47
C LEU A 241 7.46 -43.12 -4.82
N GLY A 242 8.74 -43.07 -5.20
CA GLY A 242 9.68 -42.06 -4.71
C GLY A 242 9.28 -40.63 -5.11
N ARG A 243 8.80 -40.45 -6.36
CA ARG A 243 8.28 -39.17 -6.81
C ARG A 243 6.99 -38.78 -6.10
N ALA A 244 6.10 -39.75 -5.88
CA ALA A 244 4.86 -39.52 -5.15
C ALA A 244 5.13 -39.06 -3.70
N LEU A 245 6.10 -39.72 -3.03
CA LEU A 245 6.52 -39.35 -1.67
C LEU A 245 7.04 -37.90 -1.61
N ASP A 246 7.97 -37.58 -2.49
CA ASP A 246 8.54 -36.24 -2.59
C ASP A 246 7.47 -35.17 -2.89
N SER A 247 6.52 -35.48 -3.77
CA SER A 247 5.37 -34.60 -4.04
C SER A 247 4.45 -34.43 -2.83
N CYS A 248 4.25 -35.48 -2.03
CA CYS A 248 3.50 -35.39 -0.78
C CYS A 248 4.17 -34.46 0.23
N GLU A 249 5.50 -34.59 0.41
CA GLU A 249 6.25 -33.71 1.31
C GLU A 249 6.16 -32.25 0.90
N GLN A 250 6.36 -31.94 -0.39
CA GLN A 250 6.24 -30.58 -0.90
C GLN A 250 4.81 -30.04 -0.75
N SER A 251 3.80 -30.84 -1.06
CA SER A 251 2.39 -30.44 -0.95
C SER A 251 2.00 -30.19 0.50
N SER A 252 2.51 -30.99 1.44
CA SER A 252 2.30 -30.79 2.88
C SER A 252 2.92 -29.47 3.37
N ALA A 253 4.16 -29.20 2.97
CA ALA A 253 4.82 -27.94 3.31
C ALA A 253 4.05 -26.72 2.76
N ASN A 254 3.56 -26.80 1.52
CA ASN A 254 2.76 -25.75 0.90
C ASN A 254 1.42 -25.55 1.63
N ALA A 255 0.75 -26.64 2.05
CA ALA A 255 -0.49 -26.56 2.79
C ALA A 255 -0.30 -25.93 4.18
N HIS A 256 0.79 -26.26 4.89
CA HIS A 256 1.14 -25.59 6.14
C HIS A 256 1.42 -24.10 5.95
N SER A 257 2.19 -23.74 4.94
CA SER A 257 2.46 -22.33 4.61
C SER A 257 1.17 -21.57 4.25
N SER A 258 0.25 -22.22 3.53
CA SER A 258 -1.03 -21.64 3.16
C SER A 258 -1.95 -21.47 4.39
N ALA A 259 -1.94 -22.41 5.34
CA ALA A 259 -2.68 -22.29 6.58
C ALA A 259 -2.16 -21.12 7.44
N ALA A 260 -0.84 -20.96 7.58
CA ALA A 260 -0.24 -19.82 8.28
C ALA A 260 -0.66 -18.47 7.66
N LYS A 261 -0.69 -18.38 6.32
CA LYS A 261 -1.19 -17.18 5.64
C LYS A 261 -2.68 -16.94 5.90
N GLY A 262 -3.48 -18.00 6.10
CA GLY A 262 -4.88 -17.88 6.51
C GLY A 262 -5.02 -17.25 7.89
N GLU A 263 -4.18 -17.64 8.85
CA GLU A 263 -4.12 -17.04 10.19
C GLU A 263 -3.71 -15.57 10.13
N ASP A 264 -2.73 -15.21 9.28
CA ASP A 264 -2.31 -13.81 9.07
C ASP A 264 -3.46 -12.97 8.49
N VAL A 265 -4.22 -13.51 7.53
CA VAL A 265 -5.39 -12.82 6.95
C VAL A 265 -6.46 -12.58 8.00
N GLN A 266 -6.73 -13.56 8.86
CA GLN A 266 -7.68 -13.42 9.96
C GLN A 266 -7.25 -12.31 10.92
N GLY A 267 -6.01 -12.35 11.42
CA GLY A 267 -5.49 -11.33 12.34
C GLY A 267 -5.46 -9.91 11.76
N ASN A 268 -5.10 -9.78 10.48
CA ASN A 268 -5.13 -8.49 9.80
C ASN A 268 -6.56 -7.96 9.63
N SER A 269 -7.53 -8.85 9.39
CA SER A 269 -8.95 -8.48 9.25
C SER A 269 -9.56 -8.03 10.57
N GLU A 270 -9.20 -8.67 11.69
CA GLU A 270 -9.61 -8.26 13.04
C GLU A 270 -9.04 -6.88 13.39
N SER A 271 -7.77 -6.63 13.05
CA SER A 271 -7.12 -5.32 13.24
C SER A 271 -7.81 -4.24 12.41
N LEU A 272 -8.12 -4.54 11.13
CA LEU A 272 -8.83 -3.63 10.25
C LEU A 272 -10.23 -3.29 10.78
N GLN A 273 -10.93 -4.26 11.37
CA GLN A 273 -12.24 -4.04 11.97
C GLN A 273 -12.17 -3.07 13.15
N TYR A 274 -11.16 -3.22 14.01
CA TYR A 274 -10.90 -2.30 15.11
C TYR A 274 -10.59 -0.87 14.61
N GLU A 275 -9.78 -0.73 13.56
CA GLU A 275 -9.50 0.58 12.95
C GLU A 275 -10.77 1.21 12.35
N MET A 276 -11.64 0.43 11.70
CA MET A 276 -12.90 0.91 11.15
C MET A 276 -13.84 1.42 12.24
N ASP A 277 -13.91 0.77 13.40
CA ASP A 277 -14.70 1.23 14.55
C ASP A 277 -14.18 2.58 15.09
N GLN A 278 -12.87 2.78 15.14
CA GLN A 278 -12.28 4.07 15.53
C GLN A 278 -12.61 5.17 14.52
N VAL A 279 -12.49 4.88 13.23
CA VAL A 279 -12.83 5.84 12.17
C VAL A 279 -14.32 6.15 12.19
N ALA A 280 -15.21 5.17 12.46
CA ALA A 280 -16.64 5.40 12.61
C ALA A 280 -16.94 6.37 13.74
N THR A 281 -16.27 6.22 14.88
CA THR A 281 -16.40 7.14 16.03
C THR A 281 -15.96 8.57 15.66
N ALA A 282 -14.82 8.71 14.98
CA ALA A 282 -14.32 10.01 14.52
C ALA A 282 -15.27 10.70 13.53
N ILE A 283 -15.93 9.93 12.65
CA ILE A 283 -16.94 10.46 11.72
C ILE A 283 -18.20 10.91 12.46
N GLN A 284 -18.61 10.22 13.51
CA GLN A 284 -19.73 10.66 14.35
C GLN A 284 -19.42 11.99 15.04
N GLU A 285 -18.22 12.13 15.62
CA GLU A 285 -17.77 13.40 16.23
C GLU A 285 -17.66 14.52 15.19
N MET A 286 -17.15 14.22 14.00
CA MET A 286 -17.09 15.18 12.89
C MET A 286 -18.50 15.63 12.48
N THR A 287 -19.46 14.73 12.40
CA THR A 287 -20.86 15.06 12.05
C THR A 287 -21.50 15.99 13.08
N ALA A 288 -21.27 15.73 14.38
CA ALA A 288 -21.73 16.61 15.46
C ALA A 288 -21.08 18.00 15.35
N THR A 289 -19.76 18.06 15.09
CA THR A 289 -19.04 19.33 14.94
C THR A 289 -19.55 20.13 13.72
N LEU A 290 -19.88 19.46 12.61
CA LEU A 290 -20.46 20.10 11.42
C LEU A 290 -21.84 20.69 11.71
N GLN A 291 -22.65 20.01 12.54
CA GLN A 291 -23.93 20.50 12.97
C GLN A 291 -23.82 21.76 13.84
N ASP A 292 -22.90 21.77 14.79
CA ASP A 292 -22.58 22.94 15.60
C ASP A 292 -22.06 24.11 14.75
N MET A 293 -21.24 23.81 13.74
CA MET A 293 -20.72 24.82 12.81
C MET A 293 -21.84 25.44 11.97
N ALA A 294 -22.80 24.64 11.50
CA ALA A 294 -23.97 25.15 10.79
C ALA A 294 -24.82 26.11 11.67
N CYS A 295 -25.03 25.77 12.95
CA CYS A 295 -25.67 26.65 13.92
C CYS A 295 -24.89 27.95 14.12
N ASN A 296 -23.58 27.85 14.32
CA ASN A 296 -22.72 29.03 14.49
C ASN A 296 -22.71 29.95 13.26
N CYS A 297 -22.75 29.41 12.05
CA CYS A 297 -22.90 30.19 10.81
C CYS A 297 -24.23 30.94 10.79
N SER A 298 -25.35 30.29 11.16
CA SER A 298 -26.65 30.92 11.26
C SER A 298 -26.67 32.08 12.28
N ASP A 299 -26.06 31.86 13.44
CA ASP A 299 -25.99 32.89 14.51
C ASP A 299 -25.09 34.06 14.07
N ALA A 300 -23.98 33.80 13.43
CA ALA A 300 -23.08 34.82 12.87
C ALA A 300 -23.75 35.65 11.78
N ALA A 301 -24.53 35.03 10.89
CA ALA A 301 -25.32 35.73 9.87
C ALA A 301 -26.37 36.65 10.52
N ASN A 302 -27.10 36.17 11.53
CA ASN A 302 -28.07 36.95 12.26
C ASN A 302 -27.43 38.12 13.04
N ALA A 303 -26.27 37.91 13.64
CA ALA A 303 -25.52 38.95 14.33
C ALA A 303 -25.00 40.02 13.35
N SER A 304 -24.49 39.60 12.20
CA SER A 304 -24.05 40.49 11.14
C SER A 304 -25.19 41.33 10.58
N GLN A 305 -26.37 40.76 10.36
CA GLN A 305 -27.55 41.51 9.92
C GLN A 305 -27.95 42.58 10.93
N ARG A 306 -27.99 42.25 12.22
CA ARG A 306 -28.30 43.23 13.29
C ARG A 306 -27.25 44.36 13.34
N ALA A 307 -25.96 44.04 13.23
CA ALA A 307 -24.89 45.02 13.21
C ALA A 307 -24.98 45.97 12.01
N SER A 308 -25.40 45.45 10.86
CA SER A 308 -25.68 46.24 9.67
C SER A 308 -26.85 47.21 9.89
N ASP A 309 -27.97 46.74 10.45
CA ASP A 309 -29.17 47.54 10.73
C ASP A 309 -28.88 48.64 11.76
N GLU A 310 -28.14 48.33 12.82
CA GLU A 310 -27.69 49.30 13.82
C GLU A 310 -26.74 50.36 13.24
N SER A 311 -25.85 49.95 12.33
CA SER A 311 -24.92 50.88 11.64
C SER A 311 -25.69 51.84 10.74
N ILE A 312 -26.72 51.37 10.03
CA ILE A 312 -27.61 52.21 9.21
C ILE A 312 -28.38 53.19 10.10
N ALA A 313 -28.97 52.73 11.20
CA ALA A 313 -29.67 53.58 12.16
C ALA A 313 -28.73 54.64 12.77
N GLY A 314 -27.50 54.27 13.12
CA GLY A 314 -26.46 55.20 13.58
C GLY A 314 -26.11 56.27 12.57
N ASP A 315 -25.93 55.91 11.29
CA ASP A 315 -25.64 56.86 10.19
C ASP A 315 -26.78 57.88 9.99
N MET A 316 -28.03 57.41 10.12
CA MET A 316 -29.19 58.31 10.10
C MET A 316 -29.19 59.31 11.28
N ILE A 317 -28.81 58.87 12.49
CA ILE A 317 -28.71 59.73 13.66
C ILE A 317 -27.61 60.77 13.47
N VAL A 318 -26.44 60.37 13.00
CA VAL A 318 -25.31 61.24 12.66
C VAL A 318 -25.75 62.30 11.63
N THR A 319 -26.37 61.87 10.55
CA THR A 319 -26.86 62.78 9.46
C THR A 319 -27.87 63.79 10.03
N ASN A 320 -28.81 63.39 10.86
CA ASN A 320 -29.77 64.29 11.53
C ASN A 320 -29.08 65.24 12.52
N THR A 321 -28.05 64.79 13.18
CA THR A 321 -27.25 65.59 14.10
C THR A 321 -26.49 66.71 13.33
N VAL A 322 -25.88 66.40 12.21
CA VAL A 322 -25.24 67.37 11.28
C VAL A 322 -26.26 68.43 10.88
N LYS A 323 -27.42 68.06 10.37
CA LYS A 323 -28.48 68.99 9.98
C LYS A 323 -28.91 69.89 11.12
N SER A 324 -29.02 69.37 12.35
CA SER A 324 -29.40 70.15 13.50
C SER A 324 -28.34 71.17 13.91
N ILE A 325 -27.04 70.80 13.81
CA ILE A 325 -25.90 71.68 14.09
C ILE A 325 -25.81 72.77 13.01
N GLU A 326 -26.00 72.44 11.73
CA GLU A 326 -26.03 73.40 10.64
C GLU A 326 -27.16 74.45 10.85
N SER A 327 -28.36 73.99 11.24
CA SER A 327 -29.47 74.88 11.58
C SER A 327 -29.13 75.77 12.78
N MET A 328 -28.49 75.21 13.80
CA MET A 328 -28.05 76.01 14.97
C MET A 328 -26.96 77.03 14.57
N SER A 329 -26.02 76.64 13.74
CA SER A 329 -25.01 77.57 13.20
C SER A 329 -25.60 78.73 12.44
N THR A 330 -26.59 78.45 11.57
CA THR A 330 -27.36 79.46 10.84
C THR A 330 -28.09 80.44 11.82
N GLN A 331 -28.70 79.89 12.86
CA GLN A 331 -29.42 80.69 13.85
C GLN A 331 -28.45 81.56 14.68
N LEU A 332 -27.27 81.08 14.97
CA LEU A 332 -26.22 81.86 15.64
C LEU A 332 -25.72 83.01 14.74
N VAL A 333 -25.54 82.80 13.45
CA VAL A 333 -25.17 83.85 12.49
C VAL A 333 -26.25 84.89 12.39
N ASP A 334 -27.55 84.52 12.25
CA ASP A 334 -28.68 85.42 12.21
C ASP A 334 -28.80 86.24 13.50
N THR A 335 -28.67 85.61 14.65
CA THR A 335 -28.70 86.30 15.94
C THR A 335 -27.50 87.29 16.08
N SER A 336 -26.31 86.89 15.59
CA SER A 336 -25.16 87.80 15.57
C SER A 336 -25.43 89.03 14.71
N GLY A 337 -26.14 88.87 13.57
CA GLY A 337 -26.59 89.99 12.74
C GLY A 337 -27.52 91.01 13.54
N VAL A 338 -28.50 90.41 14.22
CA VAL A 338 -29.43 91.24 15.06
C VAL A 338 -28.69 91.98 16.18
N ILE A 339 -27.69 91.32 16.82
CA ILE A 339 -26.89 91.99 17.86
C ILE A 339 -25.96 93.04 17.27
N ALA A 340 -25.39 92.83 16.07
CA ALA A 340 -24.62 93.82 15.37
C ALA A 340 -25.42 95.08 14.98
N ASP A 341 -26.69 94.87 14.55
CA ASP A 341 -27.63 96.01 14.31
C ASP A 341 -27.93 96.78 15.64
N LEU A 342 -28.10 96.07 16.76
CA LEU A 342 -28.24 96.70 18.08
C LEU A 342 -27.02 97.50 18.51
N GLU A 343 -25.81 96.98 18.21
CA GLU A 343 -24.52 97.69 18.39
C GLU A 343 -24.50 99.00 17.59
N ALA A 344 -24.87 98.93 16.32
CA ALA A 344 -24.89 100.06 15.41
C ALA A 344 -25.89 101.14 15.88
N GLN A 345 -27.10 100.68 16.31
CA GLN A 345 -28.11 101.58 16.92
C GLN A 345 -27.62 102.24 18.25
N SER A 346 -26.99 101.44 19.12
CA SER A 346 -26.43 101.92 20.37
C SER A 346 -25.31 102.94 20.10
N LYS A 347 -24.48 102.71 19.10
CA LYS A 347 -23.45 103.70 18.67
C LYS A 347 -24.11 105.01 18.19
N SER A 348 -25.13 104.92 17.39
CA SER A 348 -25.94 106.09 16.95
C SER A 348 -26.51 106.88 18.10
N ILE A 349 -27.09 106.17 19.10
CA ILE A 349 -27.64 106.83 20.36
C ILE A 349 -26.53 107.51 21.09
N GLY A 350 -25.36 106.89 21.27
CA GLY A 350 -24.13 107.49 21.85
C GLY A 350 -23.76 108.84 21.18
N THR A 351 -23.77 108.84 19.84
CA THR A 351 -23.51 110.05 19.05
C THR A 351 -24.54 111.17 19.34
N VAL A 352 -25.84 110.80 19.42
CA VAL A 352 -26.92 111.79 19.77
C VAL A 352 -26.75 112.29 21.20
N LEU A 353 -26.39 111.44 22.14
CA LEU A 353 -26.11 111.86 23.55
C LEU A 353 -24.92 112.80 23.64
N ASP A 354 -23.83 112.61 22.87
CA ASP A 354 -22.70 113.55 22.80
C ASP A 354 -23.15 114.91 22.37
N VAL A 355 -24.04 115.00 21.37
CA VAL A 355 -24.64 116.25 20.89
C VAL A 355 -25.50 116.86 21.98
N ILE A 356 -26.39 116.12 22.68
CA ILE A 356 -27.23 116.65 23.74
C ILE A 356 -26.43 117.14 24.91
N GLN A 357 -25.36 116.40 25.28
CA GLN A 357 -24.44 116.80 26.34
C GLN A 357 -23.74 118.15 26.00
N SER A 358 -23.29 118.33 24.77
CA SER A 358 -22.70 119.55 24.22
C SER A 358 -23.75 120.70 24.28
N ILE A 359 -25.01 120.45 23.88
CA ILE A 359 -26.09 121.46 24.00
C ILE A 359 -26.37 121.87 25.44
N ALA A 360 -26.38 120.84 26.36
CA ALA A 360 -26.60 121.11 27.78
C ALA A 360 -25.48 121.96 28.37
N GLU A 361 -24.17 121.70 28.00
CA GLU A 361 -23.01 122.46 28.40
C GLU A 361 -23.03 123.89 27.86
N GLN A 362 -23.39 124.03 26.54
CA GLN A 362 -23.60 125.39 25.97
C GLN A 362 -24.75 126.14 26.65
N THR A 363 -25.89 125.43 26.94
CA THR A 363 -27.02 126.01 27.58
C THR A 363 -26.69 126.46 29.02
N ASN A 364 -25.89 125.66 29.77
CA ASN A 364 -25.39 125.97 31.07
C ASN A 364 -24.46 127.26 31.02
N LEU A 365 -23.59 127.37 30.00
CA LEU A 365 -22.80 128.53 29.80
C LEU A 365 -23.60 129.79 29.40
N LEU A 366 -24.59 129.59 28.52
CA LEU A 366 -25.50 130.70 28.13
C LEU A 366 -26.32 131.18 29.36
N ALA A 367 -26.84 130.28 30.16
CA ALA A 367 -27.62 130.56 31.40
C ALA A 367 -26.67 131.27 32.44
N LEU A 368 -25.40 130.81 32.58
CA LEU A 368 -24.44 131.52 33.44
C LEU A 368 -24.18 132.94 32.99
N ASN A 369 -23.97 133.17 31.70
CA ASN A 369 -23.80 134.51 31.12
C ASN A 369 -25.06 135.35 31.31
N ALA A 370 -26.28 134.76 31.13
CA ALA A 370 -27.52 135.49 31.40
C ALA A 370 -27.69 135.87 32.89
N ALA A 371 -27.32 134.92 33.81
CA ALA A 371 -27.34 135.18 35.24
C ALA A 371 -26.40 136.30 35.64
N ILE A 372 -25.17 136.32 35.05
CA ILE A 372 -24.21 137.36 35.24
C ILE A 372 -24.73 138.72 34.76
N GLU A 373 -25.32 138.80 33.57
CA GLU A 373 -25.88 140.03 33.03
C GLU A 373 -27.14 140.52 33.80
N ALA A 374 -27.95 139.53 34.24
CA ALA A 374 -29.13 139.86 35.13
C ALA A 374 -28.67 140.44 36.49
N ALA A 375 -27.59 139.93 37.09
CA ALA A 375 -27.02 140.44 38.32
C ALA A 375 -26.39 141.84 38.06
N ARG A 376 -25.89 142.07 36.86
CA ARG A 376 -25.35 143.39 36.49
C ARG A 376 -26.40 144.49 36.27
N ALA A 377 -27.65 144.05 35.92
CA ALA A 377 -28.74 144.94 35.73
C ALA A 377 -29.45 145.32 37.06
N GLY A 378 -29.02 144.80 38.24
CA GLY A 378 -29.54 145.17 39.56
C GLY A 378 -30.99 144.84 39.76
N GLU A 379 -31.83 145.66 40.39
CA GLU A 379 -33.21 145.41 40.69
C GLU A 379 -34.09 145.16 39.45
N GLN A 380 -33.75 145.68 38.27
CA GLN A 380 -34.45 145.45 36.99
C GLN A 380 -34.15 144.02 36.38
N GLY A 381 -33.09 143.37 36.76
CA GLY A 381 -32.76 142.05 36.29
C GLY A 381 -33.25 140.88 37.13
N ARG A 382 -33.85 141.09 38.28
CA ARG A 382 -34.22 140.04 39.25
C ARG A 382 -35.07 138.95 38.70
N GLY A 383 -36.06 139.25 37.84
CA GLY A 383 -36.90 138.23 37.16
C GLY A 383 -36.11 137.41 36.17
N PHE A 384 -35.18 138.02 35.41
CA PHE A 384 -34.29 137.36 34.49
C PHE A 384 -33.20 136.48 35.19
N ALA A 385 -32.77 136.89 36.36
CA ALA A 385 -31.80 136.10 37.17
C ALA A 385 -32.45 134.77 37.65
N VAL A 386 -33.67 134.79 38.10
CA VAL A 386 -34.43 133.56 38.49
C VAL A 386 -34.61 132.60 37.32
N VAL A 387 -34.93 133.13 36.13
CA VAL A 387 -35.15 132.29 34.92
C VAL A 387 -33.76 131.72 34.47
N ALA A 388 -32.69 132.53 34.53
CA ALA A 388 -31.38 132.09 34.19
C ALA A 388 -30.82 130.99 35.13
N ASP A 389 -31.10 131.14 36.47
CA ASP A 389 -30.69 130.08 37.42
C ASP A 389 -31.52 128.82 37.24
N GLU A 390 -32.83 128.93 36.92
CA GLU A 390 -33.68 127.72 36.58
C GLU A 390 -33.23 127.06 35.29
N VAL A 391 -32.90 127.83 34.21
CA VAL A 391 -32.34 127.24 33.00
C VAL A 391 -30.99 126.60 33.27
N ARG A 392 -30.14 127.18 34.11
CA ARG A 392 -28.90 126.61 34.52
C ARG A 392 -29.04 125.30 35.30
N ALA A 393 -29.97 125.25 36.23
CA ALA A 393 -30.34 124.06 37.00
C ALA A 393 -30.82 122.93 36.04
N LEU A 394 -31.66 123.30 35.08
CA LEU A 394 -32.20 122.38 34.10
C LEU A 394 -31.10 121.87 33.19
N ALA A 395 -30.20 122.73 32.72
CA ALA A 395 -29.05 122.31 31.88
C ALA A 395 -28.12 121.40 32.65
N LYS A 396 -27.81 121.64 33.93
CA LYS A 396 -27.08 120.73 34.81
C LYS A 396 -27.75 119.37 34.96
N ARG A 397 -29.03 119.37 35.27
CA ARG A 397 -29.79 118.11 35.37
C ARG A 397 -29.79 117.35 34.01
N THR A 398 -29.89 118.01 32.87
CA THR A 398 -29.80 117.43 31.57
C THR A 398 -28.45 116.77 31.33
N HIS A 399 -27.36 117.52 31.67
CA HIS A 399 -25.99 117.00 31.57
C HIS A 399 -25.75 115.77 32.48
N GLU A 400 -26.22 115.76 33.74
CA GLU A 400 -26.16 114.60 34.62
C GLU A 400 -26.91 113.40 34.07
N SER A 401 -28.19 113.59 33.62
CA SER A 401 -28.98 112.52 33.01
C SER A 401 -28.36 111.96 31.73
N THR A 402 -27.78 112.82 30.83
CA THR A 402 -27.09 112.37 29.65
C THR A 402 -25.83 111.56 29.95
N THR A 403 -25.10 111.94 31.03
CA THR A 403 -23.92 111.18 31.52
C THR A 403 -24.31 109.79 32.03
N GLU A 404 -25.44 109.68 32.78
CA GLU A 404 -25.97 108.34 33.19
C GLU A 404 -26.40 107.46 31.99
N ILE A 405 -27.15 108.06 31.03
CA ILE A 405 -27.54 107.30 29.80
C ILE A 405 -26.32 106.92 28.99
N GLN A 406 -25.24 107.84 28.88
CA GLN A 406 -23.99 107.49 28.19
C GLN A 406 -23.30 106.29 28.84
N SER A 407 -23.27 106.19 30.19
CA SER A 407 -22.74 105.05 30.92
C SER A 407 -23.53 103.78 30.59
N MET A 408 -24.91 103.82 30.54
CA MET A 408 -25.78 102.72 30.19
C MET A 408 -25.55 102.27 28.74
N ILE A 409 -25.35 103.22 27.77
CA ILE A 409 -25.08 102.90 26.37
C ILE A 409 -23.68 102.27 26.27
N THR A 410 -22.65 102.70 27.01
CA THR A 410 -21.30 102.09 27.03
C THR A 410 -21.38 100.68 27.56
N LEU A 411 -22.13 100.38 28.65
CA LEU A 411 -22.32 99.01 29.13
C LEU A 411 -23.06 98.12 28.14
N LEU A 412 -24.07 98.72 27.43
CA LEU A 412 -24.82 97.99 26.40
C LEU A 412 -23.91 97.60 25.19
N GLN A 413 -23.03 98.56 24.73
CA GLN A 413 -22.06 98.30 23.68
C GLN A 413 -21.05 97.23 24.13
N GLN A 414 -20.55 97.27 25.36
CA GLN A 414 -19.69 96.19 25.87
C GLN A 414 -20.42 94.86 25.95
N GLY A 415 -21.68 94.84 26.31
CA GLY A 415 -22.52 93.65 26.37
C GLY A 415 -22.76 93.03 24.96
N THR A 416 -23.11 93.93 23.99
CA THR A 416 -23.30 93.48 22.60
C THR A 416 -22.04 92.95 21.95
N ASN A 417 -20.89 93.59 22.14
CA ASN A 417 -19.56 93.11 21.64
C ASN A 417 -19.23 91.74 22.26
N LYS A 418 -19.48 91.58 23.56
CA LYS A 418 -19.25 90.26 24.22
C LYS A 418 -20.18 89.18 23.68
N ALA A 419 -21.46 89.55 23.41
CA ALA A 419 -22.43 88.62 22.81
C ALA A 419 -22.05 88.17 21.41
N VAL A 420 -21.64 89.14 20.53
CA VAL A 420 -21.12 88.82 19.17
C VAL A 420 -19.91 87.87 19.23
N ALA A 421 -18.94 88.20 20.10
CA ALA A 421 -17.77 87.33 20.25
C ALA A 421 -18.11 85.90 20.72
N SER A 422 -19.11 85.78 21.63
CA SER A 422 -19.62 84.50 22.10
C SER A 422 -20.35 83.74 21.01
N MET A 423 -21.09 84.41 20.12
CA MET A 423 -21.77 83.81 18.97
C MET A 423 -20.77 83.32 17.93
N HIS A 424 -19.72 84.07 17.60
CA HIS A 424 -18.65 83.62 16.70
C HIS A 424 -17.99 82.34 17.28
N GLN A 425 -17.69 82.33 18.58
CA GLN A 425 -17.11 81.13 19.19
C GLN A 425 -18.11 79.95 19.14
N GLY A 426 -19.42 80.22 19.20
CA GLY A 426 -20.46 79.20 19.03
C GLY A 426 -20.48 78.64 17.64
N VAL A 427 -20.37 79.46 16.60
CA VAL A 427 -20.26 79.05 15.19
C VAL A 427 -19.02 78.15 14.98
N ASP A 428 -17.84 78.55 15.48
CA ASP A 428 -16.62 77.78 15.35
C ASP A 428 -16.77 76.38 16.01
N LYS A 429 -17.40 76.33 17.19
CA LYS A 429 -17.69 75.07 17.88
C LYS A 429 -18.70 74.22 17.09
N ALA A 430 -19.73 74.82 16.51
CA ALA A 430 -20.66 74.12 15.67
C ALA A 430 -20.01 73.48 14.46
N GLN A 431 -19.08 74.22 13.81
CA GLN A 431 -18.31 73.68 12.66
C GLN A 431 -17.41 72.51 13.10
N ALA A 432 -16.74 72.60 14.23
CA ALA A 432 -15.93 71.49 14.77
C ALA A 432 -16.80 70.25 15.11
N CYS A 433 -18.03 70.44 15.56
CA CYS A 433 -18.97 69.36 15.80
C CYS A 433 -19.42 68.66 14.50
N VAL A 434 -19.62 69.44 13.41
CA VAL A 434 -19.91 68.86 12.08
C VAL A 434 -18.75 67.98 11.61
N GLU A 435 -17.51 68.43 11.69
CA GLU A 435 -16.33 67.64 11.32
C GLU A 435 -16.20 66.34 12.12
N LEU A 436 -16.51 66.37 13.43
CA LEU A 436 -16.54 65.15 14.26
C LEU A 436 -17.67 64.19 13.88
N ALA A 437 -18.82 64.75 13.54
CA ALA A 437 -19.98 63.94 13.11
C ALA A 437 -19.69 63.27 11.73
N ASP A 438 -19.05 64.00 10.80
CA ASP A 438 -18.63 63.42 9.53
C ASP A 438 -17.67 62.22 9.72
N LYS A 439 -16.67 62.35 10.61
CA LYS A 439 -15.75 61.25 10.96
C LYS A 439 -16.50 60.07 11.57
N ALA A 440 -17.50 60.31 12.40
CA ALA A 440 -18.34 59.26 12.96
C ALA A 440 -19.14 58.56 11.85
N GLY A 441 -19.69 59.29 10.87
CA GLY A 441 -20.35 58.72 9.68
C GLY A 441 -19.41 57.88 8.81
N GLU A 442 -18.18 58.33 8.62
CA GLU A 442 -17.17 57.49 7.92
C GLU A 442 -16.84 56.20 8.66
N ALA A 443 -16.70 56.24 10.00
CA ALA A 443 -16.49 55.03 10.82
C ALA A 443 -17.66 54.04 10.70
N LEU A 444 -18.90 54.53 10.72
CA LEU A 444 -20.10 53.68 10.54
C LEU A 444 -20.15 53.04 9.16
N ARG A 445 -19.74 53.74 8.10
CA ARG A 445 -19.63 53.18 6.75
C ARG A 445 -18.58 52.05 6.68
N SER A 446 -17.40 52.26 7.28
CA SER A 446 -16.36 51.23 7.37
C SER A 446 -16.83 50.00 8.16
N ILE A 447 -17.59 50.18 9.25
CA ILE A 447 -18.21 49.07 9.98
C ILE A 447 -19.18 48.29 9.08
N ARG A 448 -19.98 48.95 8.28
CA ARG A 448 -20.95 48.35 7.38
C ARG A 448 -20.26 47.52 6.28
N GLU A 449 -19.15 48.00 5.72
CA GLU A 449 -18.32 47.27 4.74
C GLU A 449 -17.70 46.01 5.37
N ALA A 450 -17.18 46.11 6.61
CA ALA A 450 -16.65 44.98 7.34
C ALA A 450 -17.73 43.93 7.64
N VAL A 451 -18.93 44.36 8.07
CA VAL A 451 -20.07 43.47 8.30
C VAL A 451 -20.53 42.76 7.04
N ALA A 452 -20.55 43.43 5.87
CA ALA A 452 -20.86 42.82 4.59
C ALA A 452 -19.84 41.72 4.25
N SER A 453 -18.55 41.95 4.45
CA SER A 453 -17.50 40.96 4.27
C SER A 453 -17.63 39.74 5.19
N ILE A 454 -18.05 39.95 6.45
CA ILE A 454 -18.33 38.86 7.39
C ILE A 454 -19.54 38.04 6.92
N THR A 455 -20.55 38.66 6.39
CA THR A 455 -21.74 37.99 5.85
C THR A 455 -21.36 37.08 4.69
N ASP A 456 -20.58 37.57 3.73
CA ASP A 456 -20.09 36.78 2.59
C ASP A 456 -19.22 35.59 3.05
N MET A 457 -18.31 35.84 3.98
CA MET A 457 -17.48 34.78 4.55
C MET A 457 -18.34 33.71 5.27
N THR A 458 -19.37 34.11 5.99
CA THR A 458 -20.29 33.19 6.68
C THR A 458 -21.04 32.30 5.67
N HIS A 459 -21.47 32.86 4.52
CA HIS A 459 -22.09 32.10 3.45
C HIS A 459 -21.13 31.07 2.85
N HIS A 460 -19.86 31.44 2.60
CA HIS A 460 -18.86 30.49 2.11
C HIS A 460 -18.60 29.36 3.10
N ILE A 461 -18.52 29.66 4.41
CA ILE A 461 -18.35 28.65 5.44
C ILE A 461 -19.57 27.72 5.48
N ALA A 462 -20.80 28.24 5.43
CA ALA A 462 -22.01 27.45 5.40
C ALA A 462 -22.04 26.47 4.21
N SER A 463 -21.67 26.92 3.01
CA SER A 463 -21.55 26.05 1.84
C SER A 463 -20.49 24.96 2.00
N ALA A 464 -19.34 25.28 2.59
CA ALA A 464 -18.29 24.31 2.89
C ALA A 464 -18.75 23.26 3.93
N VAL A 465 -19.55 23.66 4.92
CA VAL A 465 -20.14 22.76 5.93
C VAL A 465 -21.12 21.77 5.27
N GLU A 466 -21.94 22.22 4.33
CA GLU A 466 -22.85 21.34 3.58
C GLU A 466 -22.07 20.31 2.74
N GLU A 467 -21.01 20.74 2.04
CA GLU A 467 -20.14 19.84 1.29
C GLU A 467 -19.45 18.83 2.20
N GLN A 468 -18.86 19.27 3.32
CA GLN A 468 -18.24 18.40 4.31
C GLN A 468 -19.24 17.40 4.93
N SER A 469 -20.48 17.80 5.16
CA SER A 469 -21.54 16.90 5.62
C SER A 469 -21.83 15.79 4.63
N SER A 470 -21.88 16.13 3.32
CA SER A 470 -22.03 15.14 2.25
C SER A 470 -20.88 14.14 2.21
N VAL A 471 -19.62 14.64 2.27
CA VAL A 471 -18.42 13.80 2.32
C VAL A 471 -18.40 12.91 3.56
N SER A 472 -18.78 13.44 4.73
CA SER A 472 -18.86 12.66 5.97
C SER A 472 -19.84 11.49 5.86
N ASN A 473 -20.98 11.69 5.21
CA ASN A 473 -21.95 10.64 4.94
C ASN A 473 -21.41 9.58 3.96
N GLU A 474 -20.65 9.99 2.95
CA GLU A 474 -20.01 9.07 2.01
C GLU A 474 -18.94 8.23 2.70
N VAL A 475 -18.07 8.86 3.52
CA VAL A 475 -17.06 8.15 4.32
C VAL A 475 -17.71 7.16 5.27
N SER A 476 -18.82 7.53 5.93
CA SER A 476 -19.57 6.61 6.80
C SER A 476 -20.04 5.35 6.07
N ARG A 477 -20.57 5.49 4.85
CA ARG A 477 -20.95 4.32 4.02
C ARG A 477 -19.73 3.46 3.64
N ASN A 478 -18.61 4.11 3.32
CA ASN A 478 -17.38 3.39 2.96
C ASN A 478 -16.82 2.60 4.14
N ILE A 479 -16.93 3.12 5.37
CA ILE A 479 -16.55 2.42 6.61
C ILE A 479 -17.41 1.16 6.79
N VAL A 480 -18.73 1.25 6.62
CA VAL A 480 -19.62 0.08 6.71
C VAL A 480 -19.23 -0.98 5.71
N ASN A 481 -18.97 -0.59 4.44
CA ASN A 481 -18.53 -1.53 3.41
C ASN A 481 -17.18 -2.16 3.73
N ALA A 482 -16.21 -1.37 4.22
CA ALA A 482 -14.89 -1.86 4.61
C ALA A 482 -14.96 -2.83 5.80
N SER A 483 -15.79 -2.54 6.81
CA SER A 483 -16.03 -3.43 7.94
C SER A 483 -16.66 -4.76 7.51
N GLN A 484 -17.60 -4.72 6.57
CA GLN A 484 -18.22 -5.93 6.01
C GLN A 484 -17.21 -6.76 5.21
N LEU A 485 -16.32 -6.10 4.45
CA LEU A 485 -15.24 -6.76 3.71
C LEU A 485 -14.22 -7.38 4.66
N ALA A 486 -13.85 -6.71 5.75
CA ALA A 486 -12.97 -7.23 6.79
C ALA A 486 -13.57 -8.50 7.43
N THR A 487 -14.85 -8.48 7.79
CA THR A 487 -15.56 -9.65 8.32
C THR A 487 -15.54 -10.83 7.35
N SER A 488 -15.83 -10.57 6.06
CA SER A 488 -15.77 -11.62 5.02
C SER A 488 -14.36 -12.16 4.82
N SER A 489 -13.34 -11.30 4.87
CA SER A 489 -11.93 -11.71 4.74
C SER A 489 -11.48 -12.57 5.92
N SER A 490 -11.89 -12.22 7.15
CA SER A 490 -11.62 -13.03 8.35
C SER A 490 -12.23 -14.42 8.23
N GLN A 491 -13.47 -14.52 7.76
CA GLN A 491 -14.15 -15.80 7.55
C GLN A 491 -13.46 -16.64 6.47
N LEU A 492 -13.02 -16.04 5.37
CA LEU A 492 -12.23 -16.73 4.32
C LEU A 492 -10.88 -17.21 4.85
N GLY A 493 -10.23 -16.43 5.72
CA GLY A 493 -9.00 -16.83 6.41
C GLY A 493 -9.20 -18.10 7.25
N GLU A 494 -10.25 -18.14 8.06
CA GLU A 494 -10.61 -19.30 8.88
C GLU A 494 -10.92 -20.53 8.01
N GLU A 495 -11.69 -20.37 6.95
CA GLU A 495 -12.00 -21.45 6.00
C GLU A 495 -10.74 -21.99 5.32
N MET A 496 -9.80 -21.09 4.94
CA MET A 496 -8.51 -21.48 4.36
C MET A 496 -7.67 -22.32 5.34
N VAL A 497 -7.60 -21.94 6.61
CA VAL A 497 -6.95 -22.74 7.66
C VAL A 497 -7.58 -24.12 7.79
N HIS A 498 -8.91 -24.18 7.87
CA HIS A 498 -9.64 -25.45 7.98
C HIS A 498 -9.42 -26.37 6.77
N LEU A 499 -9.52 -25.83 5.56
CA LEU A 499 -9.31 -26.61 4.32
C LEU A 499 -7.88 -27.15 4.23
N ASN A 500 -6.88 -26.32 4.55
CA ASN A 500 -5.48 -26.74 4.51
C ASN A 500 -5.15 -27.81 5.56
N ARG A 501 -5.75 -27.77 6.74
CA ARG A 501 -5.64 -28.86 7.73
C ARG A 501 -6.19 -30.18 7.16
N GLY A 502 -7.32 -30.14 6.48
CA GLY A 502 -7.88 -31.31 5.81
C GLY A 502 -6.99 -31.85 4.67
N VAL A 503 -6.32 -30.94 3.93
CA VAL A 503 -5.34 -31.32 2.90
C VAL A 503 -4.12 -32.00 3.52
N VAL A 504 -3.56 -31.46 4.61
CA VAL A 504 -2.42 -32.08 5.34
C VAL A 504 -2.77 -33.48 5.83
N GLU A 505 -3.94 -33.70 6.38
CA GLU A 505 -4.39 -35.02 6.84
C GLU A 505 -4.48 -36.03 5.68
N LYS A 506 -5.06 -35.64 4.55
CA LYS A 506 -5.14 -36.50 3.35
C LYS A 506 -3.76 -36.82 2.78
N ILE A 507 -2.86 -35.82 2.72
CA ILE A 507 -1.48 -36.02 2.28
C ILE A 507 -0.76 -36.99 3.22
N GLY A 508 -0.92 -36.85 4.53
CA GLY A 508 -0.34 -37.78 5.52
C GLY A 508 -0.81 -39.23 5.31
N SER A 509 -2.09 -39.42 5.02
CA SER A 509 -2.65 -40.74 4.70
C SER A 509 -2.05 -41.29 3.40
N GLN A 510 -1.90 -40.48 2.37
CA GLN A 510 -1.28 -40.85 1.10
C GLN A 510 0.20 -41.19 1.26
N GLU A 511 0.95 -40.40 2.03
CA GLU A 511 2.35 -40.64 2.37
C GLU A 511 2.53 -41.99 3.07
N ALA A 512 1.70 -42.30 4.06
CA ALA A 512 1.72 -43.58 4.77
C ALA A 512 1.51 -44.77 3.82
N LEU A 513 0.55 -44.65 2.87
CA LEU A 513 0.29 -45.67 1.85
C LEU A 513 1.51 -45.85 0.94
N VAL A 514 2.08 -44.76 0.41
CA VAL A 514 3.27 -44.80 -0.44
C VAL A 514 4.45 -45.44 0.29
N LYS A 515 4.70 -45.08 1.54
CA LYS A 515 5.75 -45.68 2.40
C LYS A 515 5.54 -47.18 2.59
N GLN A 516 4.30 -47.63 2.76
CA GLN A 516 3.97 -49.07 2.90
C GLN A 516 4.34 -49.86 1.63
N PHE A 517 4.01 -49.34 0.44
CA PHE A 517 4.39 -49.97 -0.83
C PHE A 517 5.89 -49.97 -1.07
N LEU A 518 6.57 -48.85 -0.76
CA LEU A 518 8.02 -48.74 -0.83
C LEU A 518 8.72 -49.79 0.04
N LEU A 519 8.32 -49.91 1.33
CA LEU A 519 8.89 -50.90 2.24
C LEU A 519 8.72 -52.35 1.75
N ARG A 520 7.59 -52.69 1.12
CA ARG A 520 7.40 -53.99 0.47
C ARG A 520 8.35 -54.17 -0.73
N SER A 521 8.54 -53.15 -1.52
CA SER A 521 9.46 -53.14 -2.68
C SER A 521 10.93 -53.29 -2.29
N PHE A 522 11.34 -52.92 -1.07
CA PHE A 522 12.69 -53.13 -0.53
C PHE A 522 12.88 -54.51 0.14
N LYS A 523 11.81 -55.09 0.74
CA LYS A 523 11.87 -56.40 1.41
C LYS A 523 11.89 -57.59 0.46
N GLY A 524 11.65 -57.39 -0.82
CA GLY A 524 11.73 -58.44 -1.86
C GLY A 524 13.12 -58.68 -2.43
N LYS A 525 14.17 -58.29 -1.69
CA LYS A 525 15.57 -58.58 -2.06
C LYS A 525 16.13 -59.71 -1.25
#